data_503652efce79baf88c077803ae15fd1b
#
_entry.id   503652efce79baf88c077803ae15fd1b
#
_cell.length_a   1.000
_cell.length_b   1.000
_cell.length_c   1.000
_cell.angle_alpha   90.00
_cell.angle_beta   90.00
_cell.angle_gamma   90.00
#
_symmetry.space_group_name_H-M   'P 1'
#
loop_
_entity.id
_entity.type
_entity.pdbx_description
1 polymer ?
#
loop_
_entity_poly.entity_id
_entity_poly.type
_entity_poly.pdbx_seq_one_letter_code
_entity_poly.pdbx_strand_id
1 'polypeptide(L)'
;MAHTAMRAGVDWLEAGTPFILAEGLHGVRALRKEFPNIPVVADLKTMDGGYLEAQMMAKAGATHVVVMARAHPETIKVVVQAGKDYGITVMGDNLGCEDMVDGARVLEDLGCDMIIHHIGYDERRGIAARGEVAPNPLDQLKAVVDAVGIPVQAVGGLSLEQAIACPSYGAPLVVIGAPLAIDAD
;
A
#
# COMPACT_ATOMS: atom_id res chain seq x y z
N MET A 1 -16.11 8.27 6.85
CA MET A 1 -15.15 7.14 6.92
C MET A 1 -13.88 7.51 7.69
N ALA A 2 -13.03 8.47 7.28
CA ALA A 2 -11.77 8.80 7.97
C ALA A 2 -11.95 9.11 9.48
N HIS A 3 -12.91 9.95 9.86
CA HIS A 3 -13.22 10.20 11.28
C HIS A 3 -13.63 8.94 12.05
N THR A 4 -14.33 8.00 11.40
CA THR A 4 -14.71 6.73 12.04
C THR A 4 -13.47 5.87 12.27
N ALA A 5 -12.59 5.78 11.28
CA ALA A 5 -11.32 5.07 11.38
C ALA A 5 -10.46 5.63 12.52
N MET A 6 -10.31 6.97 12.59
CA MET A 6 -9.57 7.61 13.68
C MET A 6 -10.16 7.35 15.06
N ARG A 7 -11.50 7.33 15.18
CA ARG A 7 -12.14 6.95 16.46
C ARG A 7 -11.94 5.47 16.81
N ALA A 8 -11.75 4.62 15.81
CA ALA A 8 -11.41 3.21 16.01
C ALA A 8 -9.95 2.98 16.38
N GLY A 9 -9.11 4.01 16.32
CA GLY A 9 -7.71 3.95 16.77
C GLY A 9 -6.73 3.55 15.69
N VAL A 10 -7.02 3.79 14.40
CA VAL A 10 -6.03 3.59 13.34
C VAL A 10 -4.91 4.61 13.45
N ASP A 11 -3.69 4.21 13.08
CA ASP A 11 -2.50 5.05 13.19
C ASP A 11 -2.28 5.90 11.93
N TRP A 12 -2.68 5.41 10.76
CA TRP A 12 -2.49 6.06 9.46
C TRP A 12 -3.81 6.10 8.68
N LEU A 13 -3.90 7.03 7.73
CA LEU A 13 -5.00 7.09 6.76
C LEU A 13 -4.45 6.83 5.36
N GLU A 14 -5.23 6.11 4.56
CA GLU A 14 -4.89 5.87 3.17
C GLU A 14 -5.90 6.54 2.25
N ALA A 15 -5.38 7.37 1.34
CA ALA A 15 -6.09 7.79 0.15
C ALA A 15 -5.92 6.68 -0.90
N GLY A 16 -6.86 5.74 -0.91
CA GLY A 16 -6.81 4.59 -1.83
C GLY A 16 -7.00 5.01 -3.28
N THR A 17 -6.56 4.15 -4.21
CA THR A 17 -6.62 4.42 -5.66
C THR A 17 -7.98 4.90 -6.15
N PRO A 18 -9.13 4.25 -5.79
CA PRO A 18 -10.44 4.73 -6.23
C PRO A 18 -10.79 6.12 -5.71
N PHE A 19 -10.39 6.46 -4.49
CA PHE A 19 -10.61 7.78 -3.93
C PHE A 19 -9.78 8.84 -4.66
N ILE A 20 -8.51 8.55 -4.96
CA ILE A 20 -7.64 9.46 -5.71
C ILE A 20 -8.16 9.66 -7.14
N LEU A 21 -8.66 8.60 -7.79
CA LEU A 21 -9.25 8.70 -9.13
C LEU A 21 -10.51 9.58 -9.15
N ALA A 22 -11.32 9.52 -8.09
CA ALA A 22 -12.55 10.31 -7.98
C ALA A 22 -12.27 11.77 -7.60
N GLU A 23 -11.41 12.02 -6.62
CA GLU A 23 -11.21 13.33 -5.98
C GLU A 23 -9.90 14.02 -6.37
N GLY A 24 -8.96 13.28 -6.95
CA GLY A 24 -7.64 13.78 -7.30
C GLY A 24 -6.88 14.33 -6.08
N LEU A 25 -6.07 15.36 -6.31
CA LEU A 25 -5.29 16.02 -5.25
C LEU A 25 -6.16 16.73 -4.19
N HIS A 26 -7.41 17.03 -4.52
CA HIS A 26 -8.32 17.66 -3.56
C HIS A 26 -8.60 16.74 -2.38
N GLY A 27 -8.79 15.44 -2.64
CA GLY A 27 -9.00 14.44 -1.60
C GLY A 27 -7.80 14.32 -0.65
N VAL A 28 -6.58 14.26 -1.17
CA VAL A 28 -5.35 14.20 -0.37
C VAL A 28 -5.19 15.47 0.49
N ARG A 29 -5.41 16.65 -0.10
CA ARG A 29 -5.38 17.92 0.64
C ARG A 29 -6.43 17.99 1.73
N ALA A 30 -7.63 17.47 1.48
CA ALA A 30 -8.71 17.43 2.47
C ALA A 30 -8.35 16.54 3.65
N LEU A 31 -7.80 15.34 3.40
CA LEU A 31 -7.31 14.46 4.47
C LEU A 31 -6.20 15.14 5.27
N ARG A 32 -5.20 15.73 4.61
CA ARG A 32 -4.11 16.43 5.30
C ARG A 32 -4.59 17.60 6.13
N LYS A 33 -5.53 18.38 5.61
CA LYS A 33 -6.11 19.53 6.34
C LYS A 33 -6.87 19.09 7.59
N GLU A 34 -7.64 18.02 7.48
CA GLU A 34 -8.47 17.51 8.58
C GLU A 34 -7.65 16.76 9.63
N PHE A 35 -6.58 16.08 9.20
CA PHE A 35 -5.71 15.26 10.06
C PHE A 35 -4.25 15.66 9.89
N PRO A 36 -3.84 16.86 10.39
CA PRO A 36 -2.53 17.45 10.09
C PRO A 36 -1.34 16.64 10.60
N ASN A 37 -1.53 15.84 11.65
CA ASN A 37 -0.48 15.08 12.33
C ASN A 37 -0.52 13.56 12.01
N ILE A 38 -1.49 13.11 11.22
CA ILE A 38 -1.64 11.69 10.89
C ILE A 38 -0.91 11.40 9.58
N PRO A 39 -0.12 10.32 9.47
CA PRO A 39 0.42 9.88 8.19
C PRO A 39 -0.69 9.64 7.16
N VAL A 40 -0.48 10.14 5.95
CA VAL A 40 -1.40 9.96 4.81
C VAL A 40 -0.68 9.23 3.70
N VAL A 41 -1.10 8.02 3.41
CA VAL A 41 -0.61 7.21 2.29
C VAL A 41 -1.39 7.59 1.03
N ALA A 42 -0.70 7.95 -0.05
CA ALA A 42 -1.30 8.10 -1.37
C ALA A 42 -1.05 6.82 -2.18
N ASP A 43 -2.07 5.95 -2.23
CA ASP A 43 -2.00 4.70 -2.99
C ASP A 43 -2.38 4.92 -4.45
N LEU A 44 -1.41 5.40 -5.23
CA LEU A 44 -1.54 5.65 -6.66
C LEU A 44 -1.39 4.38 -7.50
N LYS A 45 -0.71 3.36 -6.97
CA LYS A 45 -0.23 2.21 -7.76
C LYS A 45 0.55 2.68 -9.00
N THR A 46 1.51 3.58 -8.77
CA THR A 46 2.30 4.22 -9.84
C THR A 46 2.99 3.19 -10.73
N MET A 47 2.75 3.29 -12.03
CA MET A 47 3.35 2.44 -13.06
C MET A 47 4.25 3.22 -14.03
N ASP A 48 4.06 4.54 -14.17
CA ASP A 48 4.85 5.44 -15.01
C ASP A 48 4.66 6.89 -14.54
N GLY A 49 5.48 7.83 -15.04
CA GLY A 49 5.42 9.23 -14.61
C GLY A 49 5.82 9.45 -13.14
N GLY A 50 6.56 8.53 -12.57
CA GLY A 50 6.75 8.34 -11.14
C GLY A 50 7.20 9.57 -10.36
N TYR A 51 8.19 10.32 -10.86
CA TYR A 51 8.66 11.53 -10.18
C TYR A 51 7.54 12.59 -10.06
N LEU A 52 6.82 12.82 -11.17
CA LEU A 52 5.76 13.83 -11.21
C LEU A 52 4.61 13.45 -10.28
N GLU A 53 4.17 12.20 -10.32
CA GLU A 53 3.08 11.70 -9.47
C GLU A 53 3.45 11.80 -7.98
N ALA A 54 4.63 11.33 -7.59
CA ALA A 54 5.12 11.42 -6.21
C ALA A 54 5.24 12.89 -5.75
N GLN A 55 5.79 13.77 -6.59
CA GLN A 55 5.85 15.21 -6.32
C GLN A 55 4.46 15.81 -6.08
N MET A 56 3.48 15.47 -6.93
CA MET A 56 2.11 15.96 -6.81
C MET A 56 1.48 15.55 -5.48
N MET A 57 1.65 14.29 -5.08
CA MET A 57 1.12 13.77 -3.81
C MET A 57 1.82 14.41 -2.59
N ALA A 58 3.14 14.54 -2.63
CA ALA A 58 3.90 15.23 -1.58
C ALA A 58 3.41 16.67 -1.38
N LYS A 59 3.26 17.43 -2.49
CA LYS A 59 2.75 18.82 -2.45
C LYS A 59 1.27 18.90 -2.03
N ALA A 60 0.51 17.82 -2.17
CA ALA A 60 -0.85 17.74 -1.65
C ALA A 60 -0.89 17.38 -0.16
N GLY A 61 0.22 16.97 0.43
CA GLY A 61 0.35 16.66 1.85
C GLY A 61 0.36 15.17 2.18
N ALA A 62 0.52 14.28 1.19
CA ALA A 62 0.83 12.89 1.46
C ALA A 62 2.19 12.77 2.16
N THR A 63 2.32 11.78 3.03
CA THR A 63 3.58 11.42 3.72
C THR A 63 4.20 10.15 3.14
N HIS A 64 3.40 9.38 2.42
CA HIS A 64 3.80 8.14 1.77
C HIS A 64 3.20 8.07 0.37
N VAL A 65 3.91 7.44 -0.54
CA VAL A 65 3.46 7.21 -1.92
C VAL A 65 3.75 5.77 -2.32
N VAL A 66 2.86 5.17 -3.12
CA VAL A 66 2.97 3.77 -3.54
C VAL A 66 3.42 3.67 -5.00
N VAL A 67 4.44 2.83 -5.25
CA VAL A 67 4.92 2.45 -6.57
C VAL A 67 4.87 0.94 -6.74
N MET A 68 4.52 0.46 -7.94
CA MET A 68 4.37 -0.97 -8.22
C MET A 68 5.70 -1.63 -8.55
N ALA A 69 5.95 -2.84 -8.04
CA ALA A 69 7.08 -3.68 -8.43
C ALA A 69 7.06 -4.03 -9.93
N ARG A 70 5.87 -4.04 -10.53
CA ARG A 70 5.65 -4.29 -11.97
C ARG A 70 5.95 -3.09 -12.86
N ALA A 71 6.23 -1.92 -12.26
CA ALA A 71 6.69 -0.76 -13.02
C ALA A 71 8.11 -0.98 -13.56
N HIS A 72 8.48 -0.20 -14.58
CA HIS A 72 9.86 -0.23 -15.07
C HIS A 72 10.81 0.20 -13.94
N PRO A 73 12.00 -0.43 -13.77
CA PRO A 73 12.94 -0.06 -12.72
C PRO A 73 13.29 1.44 -12.66
N GLU A 74 13.37 2.10 -13.81
CA GLU A 74 13.61 3.55 -13.85
C GLU A 74 12.45 4.36 -13.25
N THR A 75 11.20 3.89 -13.40
CA THR A 75 10.04 4.52 -12.72
C THR A 75 10.17 4.41 -11.21
N ILE A 76 10.55 3.24 -10.69
CA ILE A 76 10.74 3.03 -9.25
C ILE A 76 11.84 3.96 -8.73
N LYS A 77 13.00 4.02 -9.42
CA LYS A 77 14.12 4.90 -9.05
C LYS A 77 13.73 6.38 -8.99
N VAL A 78 12.94 6.87 -9.95
CA VAL A 78 12.54 8.28 -9.93
C VAL A 78 11.47 8.58 -8.89
N VAL A 79 10.61 7.62 -8.50
CA VAL A 79 9.74 7.74 -7.33
C VAL A 79 10.56 7.83 -6.05
N VAL A 80 11.56 6.95 -5.89
CA VAL A 80 12.50 6.98 -4.76
C VAL A 80 13.26 8.32 -4.69
N GLN A 81 13.70 8.84 -5.86
CA GLN A 81 14.33 10.16 -5.91
C GLN A 81 13.37 11.26 -5.46
N ALA A 82 12.12 11.24 -5.93
CA ALA A 82 11.10 12.19 -5.47
C ALA A 82 10.82 12.06 -3.96
N GLY A 83 10.83 10.82 -3.44
CA GLY A 83 10.73 10.57 -2.00
C GLY A 83 11.79 11.33 -1.21
N LYS A 84 13.05 11.24 -1.64
CA LYS A 84 14.19 11.95 -1.03
C LYS A 84 14.06 13.47 -1.16
N ASP A 85 13.68 13.96 -2.34
CA ASP A 85 13.60 15.40 -2.63
C ASP A 85 12.47 16.10 -1.86
N TYR A 86 11.38 15.39 -1.58
CA TYR A 86 10.19 15.92 -0.92
C TYR A 86 10.00 15.44 0.53
N GLY A 87 10.87 14.56 1.03
CA GLY A 87 10.81 14.04 2.38
C GLY A 87 9.58 13.18 2.66
N ILE A 88 9.17 12.36 1.68
CA ILE A 88 8.08 11.40 1.81
C ILE A 88 8.59 9.97 1.67
N THR A 89 7.96 9.03 2.35
CA THR A 89 8.29 7.61 2.33
C THR A 89 7.78 6.96 1.04
N VAL A 90 8.58 6.11 0.42
CA VAL A 90 8.22 5.36 -0.78
C VAL A 90 7.92 3.91 -0.41
N MET A 91 6.69 3.48 -0.66
CA MET A 91 6.21 2.14 -0.42
C MET A 91 6.14 1.37 -1.74
N GLY A 92 6.86 0.26 -1.84
CA GLY A 92 6.86 -0.61 -3.00
C GLY A 92 5.81 -1.71 -2.87
N ASP A 93 4.87 -1.79 -3.81
CA ASP A 93 3.77 -2.78 -3.80
C ASP A 93 4.10 -3.95 -4.75
N ASN A 94 4.13 -5.18 -4.22
CA ASN A 94 4.42 -6.38 -4.99
C ASN A 94 3.17 -7.03 -5.65
N LEU A 95 2.02 -6.34 -5.64
CA LEU A 95 0.80 -6.80 -6.29
C LEU A 95 1.05 -7.25 -7.74
N GLY A 96 0.59 -8.45 -8.06
CA GLY A 96 0.67 -9.01 -9.40
C GLY A 96 2.07 -9.49 -9.80
N CYS A 97 3.03 -9.58 -8.88
CA CYS A 97 4.28 -10.28 -9.11
C CYS A 97 4.02 -11.79 -9.16
N GLU A 98 4.70 -12.50 -10.06
CA GLU A 98 4.65 -13.97 -10.11
C GLU A 98 5.37 -14.56 -8.90
N ASP A 99 6.49 -13.98 -8.52
CA ASP A 99 7.21 -14.25 -7.28
C ASP A 99 7.16 -13.00 -6.40
N MET A 100 6.40 -13.10 -5.30
CA MET A 100 6.19 -12.00 -4.36
C MET A 100 7.45 -11.67 -3.57
N VAL A 101 8.30 -12.67 -3.32
CA VAL A 101 9.57 -12.51 -2.61
C VAL A 101 10.58 -11.79 -3.48
N ASP A 102 10.71 -12.20 -4.75
CA ASP A 102 11.59 -11.53 -5.70
C ASP A 102 11.15 -10.08 -5.94
N GLY A 103 9.84 -9.86 -6.12
CA GLY A 103 9.28 -8.51 -6.25
C GLY A 103 9.63 -7.60 -5.05
N ALA A 104 9.58 -8.13 -3.83
CA ALA A 104 9.95 -7.38 -2.64
C ALA A 104 11.45 -7.04 -2.59
N ARG A 105 12.32 -7.99 -2.94
CA ARG A 105 13.77 -7.75 -3.03
C ARG A 105 14.12 -6.68 -4.06
N VAL A 106 13.53 -6.76 -5.25
CA VAL A 106 13.74 -5.76 -6.30
C VAL A 106 13.34 -4.37 -5.82
N LEU A 107 12.23 -4.23 -5.12
CA LEU A 107 11.78 -2.95 -4.57
C LEU A 107 12.75 -2.39 -3.52
N GLU A 108 13.24 -3.23 -2.61
CA GLU A 108 14.26 -2.85 -1.61
C GLU A 108 15.57 -2.44 -2.29
N ASP A 109 16.07 -3.25 -3.23
CA ASP A 109 17.31 -2.97 -3.98
C ASP A 109 17.23 -1.66 -4.77
N LEU A 110 16.05 -1.28 -5.25
CA LEU A 110 15.80 0.00 -5.95
C LEU A 110 15.60 1.17 -4.98
N GLY A 111 15.57 0.93 -3.67
CA GLY A 111 15.59 1.93 -2.63
C GLY A 111 14.23 2.33 -2.07
N CYS A 112 13.20 1.52 -2.21
CA CYS A 112 11.95 1.71 -1.48
C CYS A 112 12.18 1.61 0.03
N ASP A 113 11.42 2.37 0.80
CA ASP A 113 11.55 2.42 2.26
C ASP A 113 10.72 1.35 2.97
N MET A 114 9.70 0.83 2.31
CA MET A 114 8.76 -0.17 2.83
C MET A 114 8.24 -1.06 1.71
N ILE A 115 7.83 -2.28 2.04
CA ILE A 115 7.15 -3.20 1.13
C ILE A 115 5.67 -3.30 1.48
N ILE A 116 4.81 -3.31 0.47
CA ILE A 116 3.42 -3.71 0.57
C ILE A 116 3.30 -5.12 -0.01
N HIS A 117 3.05 -6.10 0.86
CA HIS A 117 2.71 -7.45 0.43
C HIS A 117 1.20 -7.53 0.18
N HIS A 118 0.83 -7.64 -1.10
CA HIS A 118 -0.53 -7.37 -1.56
C HIS A 118 -1.11 -8.49 -2.39
N ILE A 119 -2.19 -9.10 -1.91
CA ILE A 119 -3.01 -10.02 -2.69
C ILE A 119 -4.21 -9.28 -3.29
N GLY A 120 -4.33 -9.33 -4.62
CA GLY A 120 -5.26 -8.51 -5.38
C GLY A 120 -6.74 -8.78 -5.05
N TYR A 121 -7.56 -7.74 -5.08
CA TYR A 121 -9.01 -7.84 -4.88
C TYR A 121 -9.67 -8.67 -5.99
N ASP A 122 -9.37 -8.36 -7.25
CA ASP A 122 -9.95 -9.06 -8.41
C ASP A 122 -9.42 -10.49 -8.53
N GLU A 123 -8.14 -10.71 -8.22
CA GLU A 123 -7.53 -12.02 -8.17
C GLU A 123 -8.28 -12.94 -7.21
N ARG A 124 -8.46 -12.52 -5.96
CA ARG A 124 -9.17 -13.30 -4.94
C ARG A 124 -10.61 -13.60 -5.35
N ARG A 125 -11.33 -12.60 -5.86
CA ARG A 125 -12.72 -12.77 -6.29
C ARG A 125 -12.84 -13.64 -7.54
N GLY A 126 -11.96 -13.44 -8.51
CA GLY A 126 -11.96 -14.20 -9.75
C GLY A 126 -11.65 -15.70 -9.50
N ILE A 127 -10.70 -16.00 -8.62
CA ILE A 127 -10.36 -17.38 -8.22
C ILE A 127 -11.54 -17.99 -7.44
N ALA A 128 -12.08 -17.30 -6.45
CA ALA A 128 -13.22 -17.78 -5.68
C ALA A 128 -14.47 -18.03 -6.54
N ALA A 129 -14.73 -17.17 -7.54
CA ALA A 129 -15.85 -17.34 -8.46
C ALA A 129 -15.76 -18.61 -9.34
N ARG A 130 -14.56 -19.18 -9.51
CA ARG A 130 -14.35 -20.47 -10.17
C ARG A 130 -14.46 -21.68 -9.23
N GLY A 131 -14.79 -21.44 -7.95
CA GLY A 131 -14.83 -22.47 -6.92
C GLY A 131 -13.46 -22.95 -6.44
N GLU A 132 -12.39 -22.19 -6.74
CA GLU A 132 -11.03 -22.46 -6.31
C GLU A 132 -10.73 -21.74 -4.97
N VAL A 133 -9.71 -22.20 -4.26
CA VAL A 133 -9.25 -21.55 -3.02
C VAL A 133 -8.51 -20.27 -3.39
N ALA A 134 -9.05 -19.14 -2.98
CA ALA A 134 -8.40 -17.84 -3.20
C ALA A 134 -7.11 -17.73 -2.37
N PRO A 135 -6.06 -17.06 -2.88
CA PRO A 135 -4.84 -16.84 -2.13
C PRO A 135 -5.12 -16.02 -0.86
N ASN A 136 -4.40 -16.37 0.19
CA ASN A 136 -4.48 -15.71 1.49
C ASN A 136 -3.31 -14.73 1.65
N PRO A 137 -3.52 -13.51 2.12
CA PRO A 137 -2.42 -12.56 2.37
C PRO A 137 -1.31 -13.08 3.30
N LEU A 138 -1.59 -14.07 4.14
CA LEU A 138 -0.58 -14.65 5.05
C LEU A 138 0.28 -15.74 4.40
N ASP A 139 -0.12 -16.31 3.24
CA ASP A 139 0.53 -17.50 2.67
C ASP A 139 2.02 -17.29 2.38
N GLN A 140 2.41 -16.14 1.87
CA GLN A 140 3.81 -15.81 1.56
C GLN A 140 4.38 -14.70 2.46
N LEU A 141 3.58 -14.15 3.38
CA LEU A 141 3.96 -12.99 4.19
C LEU A 141 5.27 -13.20 4.93
N LYS A 142 5.42 -14.35 5.60
CA LYS A 142 6.66 -14.69 6.33
C LYS A 142 7.88 -14.76 5.41
N ALA A 143 7.73 -15.35 4.23
CA ALA A 143 8.82 -15.46 3.26
C ALA A 143 9.23 -14.08 2.72
N VAL A 144 8.27 -13.17 2.47
CA VAL A 144 8.55 -11.80 2.07
C VAL A 144 9.26 -11.04 3.20
N VAL A 145 8.76 -11.13 4.43
CA VAL A 145 9.39 -10.48 5.61
C VAL A 145 10.84 -10.95 5.79
N ASP A 146 11.09 -12.26 5.68
CA ASP A 146 12.44 -12.81 5.86
C ASP A 146 13.41 -12.45 4.72
N ALA A 147 12.87 -12.03 3.57
CA ALA A 147 13.65 -11.75 2.38
C ALA A 147 14.18 -10.32 2.29
N VAL A 148 13.63 -9.39 3.09
CA VAL A 148 13.96 -7.96 3.06
C VAL A 148 14.32 -7.43 4.44
N GLY A 149 15.11 -6.36 4.50
CA GLY A 149 15.50 -5.69 5.75
C GLY A 149 14.63 -4.49 6.11
N ILE A 150 13.68 -4.11 5.23
CA ILE A 150 12.77 -2.98 5.42
C ILE A 150 11.39 -3.44 5.88
N PRO A 151 10.58 -2.56 6.54
CA PRO A 151 9.27 -2.94 7.04
C PRO A 151 8.32 -3.45 5.96
N VAL A 152 7.51 -4.45 6.30
CA VAL A 152 6.49 -5.01 5.41
C VAL A 152 5.10 -4.70 5.94
N GLN A 153 4.23 -4.21 5.06
CA GLN A 153 2.80 -4.02 5.27
C GLN A 153 2.02 -5.16 4.61
N ALA A 154 1.05 -5.73 5.29
CA ALA A 154 0.16 -6.76 4.73
C ALA A 154 -1.19 -6.16 4.31
N VAL A 155 -1.64 -6.52 3.09
CA VAL A 155 -2.94 -6.09 2.54
C VAL A 155 -3.54 -7.15 1.62
N GLY A 156 -4.86 -7.17 1.49
CA GLY A 156 -5.56 -8.05 0.56
C GLY A 156 -6.79 -8.73 1.17
N GLY A 157 -7.72 -7.95 1.75
CA GLY A 157 -8.97 -8.47 2.31
C GLY A 157 -8.76 -9.34 3.54
N LEU A 158 -7.89 -8.88 4.42
CA LEU A 158 -7.62 -9.53 5.71
C LEU A 158 -8.90 -9.64 6.55
N SER A 159 -9.15 -10.81 7.15
CA SER A 159 -10.09 -10.93 8.25
C SER A 159 -9.51 -10.27 9.51
N LEU A 160 -10.34 -10.09 10.53
CA LEU A 160 -9.87 -9.54 11.82
C LEU A 160 -8.77 -10.42 12.42
N GLU A 161 -8.96 -11.74 12.40
CA GLU A 161 -7.99 -12.71 12.93
C GLU A 161 -6.67 -12.65 12.15
N GLN A 162 -6.74 -12.54 10.83
CA GLN A 162 -5.56 -12.40 9.98
C GLN A 162 -4.81 -11.09 10.26
N ALA A 163 -5.54 -9.97 10.37
CA ALA A 163 -4.94 -8.68 10.70
C ALA A 163 -4.21 -8.71 12.07
N ILE A 164 -4.83 -9.32 13.07
CA ILE A 164 -4.24 -9.51 14.41
C ILE A 164 -3.00 -10.43 14.35
N ALA A 165 -2.98 -11.40 13.43
CA ALA A 165 -1.86 -12.33 13.28
C ALA A 165 -0.64 -11.73 12.56
N CYS A 166 -0.79 -10.72 11.69
CA CYS A 166 0.28 -10.15 10.87
C CYS A 166 1.56 -9.79 11.65
N PRO A 167 1.51 -9.16 12.84
CA PRO A 167 2.71 -8.88 13.61
C PRO A 167 3.51 -10.13 14.02
N SER A 168 2.85 -11.29 14.22
CA SER A 168 3.55 -12.54 14.53
C SER A 168 4.33 -13.11 13.34
N TYR A 169 4.01 -12.68 12.13
CA TYR A 169 4.77 -12.97 10.90
C TYR A 169 5.90 -11.96 10.66
N GLY A 170 6.01 -10.91 11.50
CA GLY A 170 6.99 -9.85 11.35
C GLY A 170 6.53 -8.67 10.48
N ALA A 171 5.25 -8.61 10.10
CA ALA A 171 4.66 -7.48 9.40
C ALA A 171 4.00 -6.52 10.41
N PRO A 172 4.62 -5.38 10.73
CA PRO A 172 4.11 -4.48 11.78
C PRO A 172 2.91 -3.65 11.32
N LEU A 173 2.65 -3.58 10.02
CA LEU A 173 1.61 -2.76 9.42
C LEU A 173 0.59 -3.61 8.68
N VAL A 174 -0.68 -3.22 8.81
CA VAL A 174 -1.80 -3.85 8.09
C VAL A 174 -2.73 -2.79 7.51
N VAL A 175 -3.30 -3.06 6.34
CA VAL A 175 -4.36 -2.21 5.77
C VAL A 175 -5.71 -2.79 6.11
N ILE A 176 -6.53 -2.00 6.77
CA ILE A 176 -7.93 -2.30 7.06
C ILE A 176 -8.80 -1.63 6.00
N GLY A 177 -9.27 -2.42 5.07
CA GLY A 177 -10.13 -2.00 3.98
C GLY A 177 -11.35 -2.93 3.86
N ALA A 178 -11.81 -3.18 2.64
CA ALA A 178 -12.85 -4.19 2.43
C ALA A 178 -12.32 -5.60 2.82
N PRO A 179 -13.09 -6.44 3.52
CA PRO A 179 -14.50 -6.22 3.91
C PRO A 179 -14.69 -5.49 5.24
N LEU A 180 -13.65 -5.24 6.05
CA LEU A 180 -13.80 -4.77 7.43
C LEU A 180 -14.20 -3.30 7.56
N ALA A 181 -13.71 -2.44 6.66
CA ALA A 181 -13.94 -0.99 6.76
C ALA A 181 -14.87 -0.43 5.67
N ILE A 182 -15.12 -1.18 4.62
CA ILE A 182 -15.95 -0.78 3.49
C ILE A 182 -17.03 -1.84 3.35
N ASP A 183 -18.16 -1.59 3.97
CA ASP A 183 -19.38 -2.32 3.66
C ASP A 183 -20.01 -1.66 2.43
N ALA A 184 -20.32 -2.45 1.44
CA ALA A 184 -20.77 -1.95 0.14
C ALA A 184 -22.30 -1.72 0.09
N ASP A 185 -23.02 -1.90 1.21
CA ASP A 185 -24.47 -1.71 1.33
C ASP A 185 -24.84 -0.41 2.04
#